data_29ce123dfb3dbc620e38a92ff384fbe7
#
_entry.id   29ce123dfb3dbc620e38a92ff384fbe7
#
_cell.length_a   1.000
_cell.length_b   1.000
_cell.length_c   1.000
_cell.angle_alpha   90.00
_cell.angle_beta   90.00
_cell.angle_gamma   90.00
#
_symmetry.space_group_name_H-M   'P 1'
#
loop_
_entity.id
_entity.type
_entity.pdbx_description
1 polymer ?
#
loop_
_entity_poly.entity_id
_entity_poly.type
_entity_poly.pdbx_seq_one_letter_code
_entity_poly.pdbx_strand_id
1 'polypeptide(L)'
;MSDKLFKKRLENFSAKDEILAYNLAMVAEALDTVKELSDKNIGWEEVEKRLGEYKSWDPDILRVDKDTENGYRKRLEQWGIPVILLSEEAGRVEINTDKPGEPFYVVCDPFDGSYLFKHGVRDFWYSSIAFYDSHFNPICCCVGDCVSRKIAYACKNGAYLADIEGEKIVREVKLDKKYRQSMGRPDVTE
;
A
#
# COMPACT_ATOMS: atom_id res chain seq x y z
N MET A 1 12.02 -3.15 -7.93
CA MET A 1 12.78 -3.61 -6.72
C MET A 1 13.17 -5.08 -6.84
N SER A 2 14.25 -5.53 -6.18
CA SER A 2 14.70 -6.92 -6.26
C SER A 2 13.85 -7.86 -5.40
N ASP A 3 13.56 -9.07 -5.89
CA ASP A 3 12.81 -10.08 -5.15
C ASP A 3 13.52 -10.50 -3.85
N LYS A 4 14.87 -10.37 -3.80
CA LYS A 4 15.67 -10.61 -2.60
C LYS A 4 15.31 -9.64 -1.47
N LEU A 5 15.09 -8.35 -1.78
CA LEU A 5 14.73 -7.34 -0.79
C LEU A 5 13.33 -7.59 -0.23
N PHE A 6 12.38 -7.92 -1.11
CA PHE A 6 11.01 -8.24 -0.70
C PHE A 6 10.97 -9.46 0.23
N LYS A 7 11.69 -10.55 -0.13
CA LYS A 7 11.79 -11.75 0.71
C LYS A 7 12.33 -11.43 2.10
N LYS A 8 13.38 -10.60 2.19
CA LYS A 8 13.94 -10.20 3.46
C LYS A 8 13.00 -9.38 4.33
N ARG A 9 12.14 -8.53 3.72
CA ARG A 9 11.06 -7.85 4.42
C ARG A 9 10.03 -8.83 4.98
N LEU A 10 9.59 -9.79 4.18
CA LEU A 10 8.67 -10.83 4.66
C LEU A 10 9.25 -11.55 5.88
N GLU A 11 10.50 -11.96 5.84
CA GLU A 11 11.18 -12.60 6.97
C GLU A 11 11.20 -11.69 8.21
N ASN A 12 11.49 -10.41 8.06
CA ASN A 12 11.53 -9.45 9.16
C ASN A 12 10.15 -9.10 9.73
N PHE A 13 9.08 -9.14 8.91
CA PHE A 13 7.71 -8.82 9.33
C PHE A 13 6.91 -10.05 9.77
N SER A 14 7.41 -11.27 9.55
CA SER A 14 6.70 -12.54 9.77
C SER A 14 6.26 -12.79 11.22
N ALA A 15 6.85 -12.12 12.21
CA ALA A 15 6.42 -12.22 13.60
C ALA A 15 5.00 -11.68 13.88
N LYS A 16 4.39 -10.98 12.91
CA LYS A 16 3.07 -10.37 13.10
C LYS A 16 1.93 -11.31 12.71
N ASP A 17 1.77 -11.54 11.44
CA ASP A 17 0.74 -12.39 10.82
C ASP A 17 1.13 -12.47 9.36
N GLU A 18 0.93 -13.61 8.70
CA GLU A 18 1.40 -13.80 7.32
C GLU A 18 0.78 -12.76 6.36
N ILE A 19 -0.54 -12.56 6.42
CA ILE A 19 -1.23 -11.60 5.56
C ILE A 19 -0.77 -10.18 5.86
N LEU A 20 -0.66 -9.83 7.14
CA LEU A 20 -0.17 -8.52 7.56
C LEU A 20 1.29 -8.30 7.17
N ALA A 21 2.15 -9.31 7.30
CA ALA A 21 3.55 -9.23 6.87
C ALA A 21 3.65 -8.96 5.37
N TYR A 22 2.82 -9.65 4.58
CA TYR A 22 2.75 -9.46 3.13
C TYR A 22 2.29 -8.05 2.77
N ASN A 23 1.24 -7.57 3.43
CA ASN A 23 0.69 -6.22 3.26
C ASN A 23 1.75 -5.15 3.58
N LEU A 24 2.40 -5.24 4.74
CA LEU A 24 3.49 -4.32 5.13
C LEU A 24 4.65 -4.34 4.14
N ALA A 25 5.04 -5.52 3.64
CA ALA A 25 6.14 -5.64 2.69
C ALA A 25 5.81 -5.01 1.34
N MET A 26 4.56 -5.15 0.85
CA MET A 26 4.11 -4.52 -0.39
C MET A 26 4.08 -3.01 -0.28
N VAL A 27 3.52 -2.46 0.81
CA VAL A 27 3.51 -1.01 1.04
C VAL A 27 4.94 -0.47 1.16
N ALA A 28 5.82 -1.14 1.91
CA ALA A 28 7.22 -0.72 2.00
C ALA A 28 7.94 -0.75 0.64
N GLU A 29 7.59 -1.69 -0.25
CA GLU A 29 8.10 -1.70 -1.63
C GLU A 29 7.58 -0.51 -2.44
N ALA A 30 6.30 -0.15 -2.30
CA ALA A 30 5.73 1.03 -2.94
C ALA A 30 6.43 2.32 -2.48
N LEU A 31 6.68 2.47 -1.16
CA LEU A 31 7.45 3.61 -0.63
C LEU A 31 8.85 3.71 -1.25
N ASP A 32 9.53 2.59 -1.47
CA ASP A 32 10.85 2.59 -2.10
C ASP A 32 10.77 2.92 -3.59
N THR A 33 9.74 2.40 -4.28
CA THR A 33 9.52 2.69 -5.71
C THR A 33 9.29 4.18 -5.92
N VAL A 34 8.40 4.79 -5.15
CA VAL A 34 8.10 6.24 -5.23
C VAL A 34 9.35 7.06 -4.90
N LYS A 35 10.09 6.69 -3.85
CA LYS A 35 11.35 7.35 -3.50
C LYS A 35 12.36 7.27 -4.62
N GLU A 36 12.58 6.10 -5.21
CA GLU A 36 13.53 5.89 -6.30
C GLU A 36 13.19 6.75 -7.52
N LEU A 37 11.89 6.78 -7.92
CA LEU A 37 11.42 7.59 -9.04
C LEU A 37 11.61 9.08 -8.75
N SER A 38 11.23 9.53 -7.57
CA SER A 38 11.40 10.93 -7.15
C SER A 38 12.86 11.35 -7.07
N ASP A 39 13.76 10.51 -6.51
CA ASP A 39 15.19 10.85 -6.41
C ASP A 39 15.86 10.93 -7.79
N LYS A 40 15.39 10.15 -8.76
CA LYS A 40 15.84 10.20 -10.15
C LYS A 40 15.17 11.30 -10.98
N ASN A 41 14.21 12.02 -10.41
CA ASN A 41 13.37 13.00 -11.07
C ASN A 41 12.69 12.43 -12.34
N ILE A 42 12.10 11.23 -12.20
CA ILE A 42 11.32 10.53 -13.23
C ILE A 42 10.01 10.03 -12.59
N GLY A 43 9.11 9.47 -13.40
CA GLY A 43 7.86 8.90 -12.90
C GLY A 43 6.64 9.81 -13.08
N TRP A 44 6.85 11.03 -13.50
CA TRP A 44 5.81 12.03 -13.82
C TRP A 44 5.32 11.94 -15.26
N GLU A 45 5.93 11.07 -16.07
CA GLU A 45 5.54 10.86 -17.46
C GLU A 45 4.15 10.20 -17.52
N GLU A 46 3.30 10.73 -18.40
CA GLU A 46 2.02 10.11 -18.73
C GLU A 46 2.27 8.86 -19.57
N VAL A 47 1.87 7.71 -19.05
CA VAL A 47 2.11 6.41 -19.71
C VAL A 47 0.84 5.77 -20.26
N GLU A 48 -0.31 6.13 -19.71
CA GLU A 48 -1.61 5.59 -20.11
C GLU A 48 -2.71 6.61 -19.84
N LYS A 49 -3.88 6.44 -20.45
CA LYS A 49 -5.08 7.22 -20.13
C LYS A 49 -6.19 6.31 -19.63
N ARG A 50 -6.85 6.73 -18.56
CA ARG A 50 -8.07 6.07 -18.11
C ARG A 50 -9.14 6.18 -19.18
N LEU A 51 -9.80 5.06 -19.47
CA LEU A 51 -10.89 5.01 -20.43
C LEU A 51 -12.23 5.12 -19.68
N GLY A 52 -13.19 5.88 -20.27
CA GLY A 52 -14.54 6.01 -19.74
C GLY A 52 -14.79 7.30 -18.96
N GLU A 53 -15.94 7.33 -18.27
CA GLU A 53 -16.38 8.52 -17.53
C GLU A 53 -15.77 8.62 -16.12
N TYR A 54 -15.24 7.51 -15.59
CA TYR A 54 -14.62 7.47 -14.29
C TYR A 54 -13.37 8.33 -14.27
N LYS A 55 -13.32 9.29 -13.35
CA LYS A 55 -12.22 10.26 -13.25
C LYS A 55 -11.89 10.99 -14.57
N SER A 56 -12.90 11.33 -15.36
CA SER A 56 -12.72 12.09 -16.62
C SER A 56 -12.00 13.43 -16.40
N TRP A 57 -12.00 13.94 -15.19
CA TRP A 57 -11.29 15.15 -14.74
C TRP A 57 -9.80 14.91 -14.47
N ASP A 58 -9.37 13.66 -14.30
CA ASP A 58 -7.98 13.22 -14.12
C ASP A 58 -7.75 11.95 -14.95
N PRO A 59 -7.63 12.08 -16.28
CA PRO A 59 -7.56 10.93 -17.17
C PRO A 59 -6.16 10.31 -17.27
N ASP A 60 -5.14 11.01 -16.79
CA ASP A 60 -3.75 10.61 -17.00
C ASP A 60 -3.31 9.61 -15.93
N ILE A 61 -2.70 8.51 -16.36
CA ILE A 61 -1.99 7.57 -15.49
C ILE A 61 -0.50 7.85 -15.65
N LEU A 62 0.14 8.24 -14.56
CA LEU A 62 1.56 8.51 -14.57
C LEU A 62 2.37 7.21 -14.42
N ARG A 63 3.63 7.27 -14.76
CA ARG A 63 4.54 6.14 -14.59
C ARG A 63 4.65 5.70 -13.12
N VAL A 64 4.62 6.64 -12.17
CA VAL A 64 4.64 6.32 -10.73
C VAL A 64 3.44 5.45 -10.33
N ASP A 65 2.23 5.76 -10.82
CA ASP A 65 1.02 4.97 -10.57
C ASP A 65 1.18 3.56 -11.14
N LYS A 66 1.65 3.47 -12.38
CA LYS A 66 1.81 2.19 -13.09
C LYS A 66 2.89 1.31 -12.46
N ASP A 67 4.02 1.89 -12.07
CA ASP A 67 5.14 1.14 -11.49
C ASP A 67 4.79 0.62 -10.08
N THR A 68 4.07 1.40 -9.26
CA THR A 68 3.59 0.94 -7.94
C THR A 68 2.50 -0.11 -8.06
N GLU A 69 1.54 0.05 -8.97
CA GLU A 69 0.51 -0.95 -9.23
C GLU A 69 1.11 -2.28 -9.71
N ASN A 70 2.02 -2.22 -10.68
CA ASN A 70 2.72 -3.41 -11.17
C ASN A 70 3.50 -4.11 -10.04
N GLY A 71 4.06 -3.36 -9.10
CA GLY A 71 4.68 -3.88 -7.89
C GLY A 71 3.68 -4.71 -7.08
N TYR A 72 2.53 -4.17 -6.76
CA TYR A 72 1.48 -4.87 -6.01
C TYR A 72 0.99 -6.13 -6.72
N ARG A 73 0.65 -6.02 -7.99
CA ARG A 73 0.19 -7.16 -8.81
C ARG A 73 1.22 -8.28 -8.84
N LYS A 74 2.48 -7.96 -9.13
CA LYS A 74 3.58 -8.93 -9.12
C LYS A 74 3.68 -9.67 -7.79
N ARG A 75 3.55 -8.97 -6.66
CA ARG A 75 3.63 -9.62 -5.34
C ARG A 75 2.44 -10.51 -5.04
N LEU A 76 1.24 -10.09 -5.39
CA LEU A 76 0.04 -10.92 -5.27
C LEU A 76 0.11 -12.18 -6.16
N GLU A 77 0.62 -12.05 -7.38
CA GLU A 77 0.88 -13.20 -8.26
C GLU A 77 1.89 -14.17 -7.65
N GLN A 78 3.00 -13.67 -7.10
CA GLN A 78 4.04 -14.46 -6.47
C GLN A 78 3.61 -15.12 -5.16
N TRP A 79 2.68 -14.51 -4.44
CA TRP A 79 2.12 -15.09 -3.21
C TRP A 79 1.38 -16.40 -3.50
N GLY A 80 0.76 -16.49 -4.66
CA GLY A 80 0.22 -17.74 -5.17
C GLY A 80 -1.12 -18.14 -4.58
N ILE A 81 -1.80 -17.27 -3.82
CA ILE A 81 -3.16 -17.49 -3.33
C ILE A 81 -4.18 -16.80 -4.24
N PRO A 82 -5.44 -17.27 -4.29
CA PRO A 82 -6.50 -16.62 -5.04
C PRO A 82 -6.79 -15.22 -4.50
N VAL A 83 -6.80 -14.20 -5.39
CA VAL A 83 -7.09 -12.80 -5.03
C VAL A 83 -7.99 -12.17 -6.09
N ILE A 84 -8.98 -11.41 -5.63
CA ILE A 84 -9.70 -10.44 -6.44
C ILE A 84 -9.20 -9.05 -6.03
N LEU A 85 -8.36 -8.47 -6.88
CA LEU A 85 -7.82 -7.14 -6.69
C LEU A 85 -8.81 -6.11 -7.23
N LEU A 86 -9.07 -5.07 -6.42
CA LEU A 86 -9.80 -3.87 -6.79
C LEU A 86 -8.83 -2.70 -6.64
N SER A 87 -8.22 -2.32 -7.74
CA SER A 87 -7.23 -1.24 -7.80
C SER A 87 -7.84 0.01 -8.41
N GLU A 88 -7.40 1.17 -7.97
CA GLU A 88 -7.82 2.44 -8.54
C GLU A 88 -7.48 2.53 -10.03
N GLU A 89 -6.29 2.07 -10.45
CA GLU A 89 -5.82 2.17 -11.82
C GLU A 89 -6.28 1.03 -12.72
N ALA A 90 -6.12 -0.22 -12.27
CA ALA A 90 -6.46 -1.40 -13.07
C ALA A 90 -7.93 -1.84 -12.94
N GLY A 91 -8.69 -1.25 -12.01
CA GLY A 91 -10.04 -1.70 -11.70
C GLY A 91 -10.04 -3.11 -11.09
N ARG A 92 -10.92 -4.00 -11.55
CA ARG A 92 -11.03 -5.36 -11.04
C ARG A 92 -10.11 -6.31 -11.80
N VAL A 93 -9.20 -6.96 -11.09
CA VAL A 93 -8.26 -7.96 -11.63
C VAL A 93 -8.35 -9.26 -10.84
N GLU A 94 -8.43 -10.38 -11.53
CA GLU A 94 -8.39 -11.71 -10.93
C GLU A 94 -6.96 -12.25 -10.97
N ILE A 95 -6.43 -12.66 -9.81
CA ILE A 95 -5.05 -13.14 -9.66
C ILE A 95 -5.09 -14.52 -9.01
N ASN A 96 -4.45 -15.52 -9.64
CA ASN A 96 -4.38 -16.90 -9.14
C ASN A 96 -5.75 -17.54 -8.85
N THR A 97 -6.84 -17.09 -9.46
CA THR A 97 -8.19 -17.61 -9.21
C THR A 97 -8.43 -19.03 -9.74
N ASP A 98 -7.47 -19.56 -10.52
CA ASP A 98 -7.38 -20.96 -10.94
C ASP A 98 -6.85 -21.89 -9.83
N LYS A 99 -6.33 -21.34 -8.75
CA LYS A 99 -5.80 -22.13 -7.62
C LYS A 99 -6.89 -22.47 -6.61
N PRO A 100 -6.72 -23.55 -5.85
CA PRO A 100 -7.69 -23.94 -4.83
C PRO A 100 -7.76 -22.93 -3.69
N GLY A 101 -8.97 -22.73 -3.15
CA GLY A 101 -9.26 -21.85 -2.01
C GLY A 101 -10.24 -20.75 -2.38
N GLU A 102 -10.83 -20.14 -1.36
CA GLU A 102 -11.65 -18.96 -1.53
C GLU A 102 -10.76 -17.73 -1.74
N PRO A 103 -11.12 -16.80 -2.65
CA PRO A 103 -10.30 -15.64 -2.92
C PRO A 103 -10.36 -14.63 -1.77
N PHE A 104 -9.22 -14.00 -1.50
CA PHE A 104 -9.19 -12.75 -0.75
C PHE A 104 -9.61 -11.61 -1.66
N TYR A 105 -10.31 -10.61 -1.09
CA TYR A 105 -10.52 -9.34 -1.75
C TYR A 105 -9.46 -8.35 -1.28
N VAL A 106 -8.79 -7.72 -2.23
CA VAL A 106 -7.74 -6.73 -1.97
C VAL A 106 -8.15 -5.44 -2.62
N VAL A 107 -8.30 -4.39 -1.82
CA VAL A 107 -8.61 -3.04 -2.31
C VAL A 107 -7.38 -2.18 -2.14
N CYS A 108 -6.93 -1.50 -3.19
CA CYS A 108 -5.76 -0.65 -3.11
C CYS A 108 -5.88 0.62 -3.97
N ASP A 109 -5.20 1.64 -3.48
CA ASP A 109 -4.70 2.76 -4.25
C ASP A 109 -3.17 2.70 -4.16
N PRO A 110 -2.49 2.21 -5.21
CA PRO A 110 -1.05 1.99 -5.17
C PRO A 110 -0.24 3.27 -5.00
N PHE A 111 -0.74 4.39 -5.52
CA PHE A 111 -0.14 5.70 -5.32
C PHE A 111 -1.18 6.82 -5.42
N ASP A 112 -1.56 7.37 -4.27
CA ASP A 112 -2.36 8.60 -4.14
C ASP A 112 -1.44 9.82 -4.04
N GLY A 113 -1.72 10.85 -4.85
CA GLY A 113 -0.94 12.09 -4.90
C GLY A 113 -0.24 12.34 -6.23
N SER A 114 -0.64 11.66 -7.32
CA SER A 114 -0.05 11.74 -8.66
C SER A 114 0.02 13.18 -9.17
N TYR A 115 -1.03 13.97 -8.95
CA TYR A 115 -1.06 15.39 -9.31
C TYR A 115 0.05 16.20 -8.61
N LEU A 116 0.24 15.99 -7.32
CA LEU A 116 1.28 16.66 -6.55
C LEU A 116 2.68 16.17 -6.94
N PHE A 117 2.81 14.88 -7.22
CA PHE A 117 4.05 14.27 -7.71
C PHE A 117 4.47 14.90 -9.04
N LYS A 118 3.55 15.02 -10.01
CA LYS A 118 3.77 15.65 -11.32
C LYS A 118 4.25 17.09 -11.19
N HIS A 119 3.81 17.81 -10.16
CA HIS A 119 4.19 19.21 -9.91
C HIS A 119 5.38 19.36 -8.95
N GLY A 120 6.02 18.26 -8.52
CA GLY A 120 7.18 18.28 -7.63
C GLY A 120 6.88 18.68 -6.20
N VAL A 121 5.59 18.67 -5.80
CA VAL A 121 5.16 18.96 -4.43
C VAL A 121 5.28 17.70 -3.60
N ARG A 122 6.29 17.63 -2.72
CA ARG A 122 6.58 16.47 -1.85
C ARG A 122 5.71 16.51 -0.61
N ASP A 123 4.40 16.33 -0.81
CA ASP A 123 3.42 16.22 0.28
C ASP A 123 2.22 15.40 -0.17
N PHE A 124 1.53 14.74 0.78
CA PHE A 124 0.35 13.92 0.51
C PHE A 124 0.57 12.78 -0.51
N TRP A 125 1.76 12.17 -0.51
CA TRP A 125 2.07 11.01 -1.31
C TRP A 125 1.85 9.74 -0.48
N TYR A 126 0.81 8.99 -0.79
CA TYR A 126 0.43 7.81 -0.04
C TYR A 126 0.35 6.57 -0.93
N SER A 127 0.46 5.41 -0.31
CA SER A 127 0.16 4.13 -0.91
C SER A 127 -0.69 3.33 0.05
N SER A 128 -1.84 2.83 -0.38
CA SER A 128 -2.79 2.16 0.49
C SER A 128 -3.22 0.80 -0.04
N ILE A 129 -3.45 -0.14 0.89
CA ILE A 129 -3.94 -1.47 0.57
C ILE A 129 -4.67 -2.09 1.77
N ALA A 130 -5.80 -2.73 1.51
CA ALA A 130 -6.61 -3.41 2.51
C ALA A 130 -6.98 -4.83 2.05
N PHE A 131 -6.90 -5.77 2.96
CA PHE A 131 -7.25 -7.17 2.75
C PHE A 131 -8.55 -7.53 3.46
N TYR A 132 -9.41 -8.25 2.75
CA TYR A 132 -10.67 -8.79 3.24
C TYR A 132 -10.73 -10.29 2.95
N ASP A 133 -11.42 -11.04 3.78
CA ASP A 133 -11.73 -12.44 3.50
C ASP A 133 -12.81 -12.57 2.40
N SER A 134 -13.16 -13.80 2.02
CA SER A 134 -14.18 -14.10 1.03
C SER A 134 -15.60 -13.61 1.39
N HIS A 135 -15.83 -13.26 2.66
CA HIS A 135 -17.10 -12.69 3.19
C HIS A 135 -17.03 -11.16 3.38
N PHE A 136 -16.00 -10.51 2.85
CA PHE A 136 -15.72 -9.08 3.02
C PHE A 136 -15.47 -8.62 4.46
N ASN A 137 -15.07 -9.54 5.38
CA ASN A 137 -14.60 -9.12 6.69
C ASN A 137 -13.17 -8.56 6.55
N PRO A 138 -12.87 -7.39 7.15
CA PRO A 138 -11.53 -6.81 7.08
C PRO A 138 -10.54 -7.64 7.89
N ILE A 139 -9.39 -7.95 7.29
CA ILE A 139 -8.30 -8.68 7.92
C ILE A 139 -7.23 -7.71 8.41
N CYS A 140 -6.72 -6.90 7.50
CA CYS A 140 -5.75 -5.86 7.80
C CYS A 140 -5.75 -4.78 6.71
N CYS A 141 -5.22 -3.61 7.05
CA CYS A 141 -4.96 -2.55 6.08
C CYS A 141 -3.66 -1.82 6.44
N CYS A 142 -3.03 -1.25 5.42
CA CYS A 142 -1.83 -0.42 5.54
C CYS A 142 -1.97 0.84 4.69
N VAL A 143 -1.48 1.96 5.22
CA VAL A 143 -1.30 3.21 4.49
C VAL A 143 0.14 3.68 4.71
N GLY A 144 0.89 3.79 3.64
CA GLY A 144 2.27 4.25 3.66
C GLY A 144 2.38 5.71 3.24
N ASP A 145 3.02 6.52 4.05
CA ASP A 145 3.45 7.87 3.69
C ASP A 145 4.81 7.79 2.99
N CYS A 146 4.82 8.06 1.68
CA CYS A 146 6.00 7.93 0.84
C CYS A 146 7.06 9.02 1.16
N VAL A 147 6.66 10.14 1.72
CA VAL A 147 7.55 11.25 2.06
C VAL A 147 8.23 11.01 3.40
N SER A 148 7.46 10.71 4.45
CA SER A 148 7.98 10.52 5.81
C SER A 148 8.48 9.10 6.09
N ARG A 149 8.26 8.15 5.19
CA ARG A 149 8.65 6.73 5.33
C ARG A 149 7.97 6.05 6.52
N LYS A 150 6.73 6.40 6.79
CA LYS A 150 5.91 5.81 7.84
C LYS A 150 4.80 4.96 7.25
N ILE A 151 4.44 3.90 7.97
CA ILE A 151 3.28 3.07 7.63
C ILE A 151 2.33 3.07 8.82
N ALA A 152 1.12 3.58 8.59
CA ALA A 152 0.00 3.32 9.49
C ALA A 152 -0.65 2.00 9.08
N TYR A 153 -0.93 1.12 10.02
CA TYR A 153 -1.60 -0.13 9.72
C TYR A 153 -2.57 -0.56 10.83
N ALA A 154 -3.57 -1.32 10.47
CA ALA A 154 -4.52 -1.91 11.39
C ALA A 154 -4.71 -3.40 11.10
N CYS A 155 -4.94 -4.17 12.17
CA CYS A 155 -5.25 -5.59 12.14
C CYS A 155 -6.09 -5.96 13.38
N LYS A 156 -6.42 -7.23 13.57
CA LYS A 156 -7.17 -7.71 14.75
C LYS A 156 -6.58 -7.30 16.11
N ASN A 157 -5.28 -6.98 16.16
CA ASN A 157 -4.58 -6.61 17.39
C ASN A 157 -4.60 -5.10 17.70
N GLY A 158 -5.17 -4.30 16.80
CA GLY A 158 -5.29 -2.84 16.91
C GLY A 158 -4.69 -2.09 15.73
N ALA A 159 -4.55 -0.77 15.89
CA ALA A 159 -3.95 0.12 14.92
C ALA A 159 -2.57 0.60 15.40
N TYR A 160 -1.65 0.80 14.48
CA TYR A 160 -0.25 1.11 14.75
C TYR A 160 0.30 2.12 13.75
N LEU A 161 1.31 2.87 14.16
CA LEU A 161 2.16 3.69 13.31
C LEU A 161 3.59 3.17 13.41
N ALA A 162 4.21 2.87 12.28
CA ALA A 162 5.55 2.32 12.21
C ALA A 162 6.47 3.18 11.35
N ASP A 163 7.70 3.36 11.79
CA ASP A 163 8.79 3.94 11.00
C ASP A 163 9.55 2.79 10.30
N ILE A 164 9.75 2.93 8.99
CA ILE A 164 10.39 1.91 8.16
C ILE A 164 11.77 2.39 7.70
N GLU A 165 12.79 1.59 8.00
CA GLU A 165 14.14 1.77 7.47
C GLU A 165 14.61 0.50 6.75
N GLY A 166 14.84 0.59 5.46
CA GLY A 166 15.16 -0.56 4.63
C GLY A 166 14.11 -1.66 4.74
N GLU A 167 14.50 -2.82 5.29
CA GLU A 167 13.63 -4.00 5.41
C GLU A 167 13.01 -4.17 6.80
N LYS A 168 13.14 -3.19 7.68
CA LYS A 168 12.76 -3.34 9.09
C LYS A 168 11.82 -2.24 9.56
N ILE A 169 10.95 -2.60 10.48
CA ILE A 169 10.29 -1.64 11.36
C ILE A 169 11.30 -1.29 12.47
N VAL A 170 11.71 -0.02 12.52
CA VAL A 170 12.67 0.47 13.53
C VAL A 170 11.99 1.07 14.75
N ARG A 171 10.76 1.51 14.57
CA ARG A 171 9.90 2.03 15.64
C ARG A 171 8.45 1.69 15.35
N GLU A 172 7.70 1.36 16.39
CA GLU A 172 6.28 1.10 16.29
C GLU A 172 5.54 1.66 17.52
N VAL A 173 4.42 2.33 17.27
CA VAL A 173 3.57 2.92 18.30
C VAL A 173 2.14 2.46 18.08
N LYS A 174 1.50 1.94 19.11
CA LYS A 174 0.06 1.60 19.07
C LYS A 174 -0.77 2.87 19.16
N LEU A 175 -1.71 3.01 18.23
CA LEU A 175 -2.62 4.16 18.13
C LEU A 175 -3.85 3.93 19.04
N ASP A 176 -3.63 3.95 20.35
CA ASP A 176 -4.68 3.80 21.35
C ASP A 176 -5.09 5.15 21.99
N LYS A 177 -5.98 5.07 22.98
CA LYS A 177 -6.43 6.23 23.75
C LYS A 177 -5.27 7.02 24.37
N LYS A 178 -4.26 6.30 24.88
CA LYS A 178 -3.08 6.89 25.51
C LYS A 178 -2.22 7.67 24.51
N TYR A 179 -2.10 7.17 23.29
CA TYR A 179 -1.42 7.90 22.21
C TYR A 179 -2.16 9.20 21.85
N ARG A 180 -3.49 9.18 21.73
CA ARG A 180 -4.30 10.39 21.48
C ARG A 180 -4.10 11.45 22.56
N GLN A 181 -4.10 11.05 23.82
CA GLN A 181 -3.87 11.97 24.95
C GLN A 181 -2.47 12.58 24.89
N SER A 182 -1.44 11.81 24.51
CA SER A 182 -0.08 12.33 24.37
C SER A 182 0.06 13.39 23.25
N MET A 183 -0.84 13.35 22.26
CA MET A 183 -0.90 14.32 21.15
C MET A 183 -1.77 15.56 21.45
N GLY A 184 -2.28 15.68 22.69
CA GLY A 184 -3.12 16.81 23.09
C GLY A 184 -4.49 16.84 22.38
N ARG A 185 -4.93 15.75 21.77
CA ARG A 185 -6.23 15.68 21.11
C ARG A 185 -7.31 15.28 22.12
N PRO A 186 -8.46 15.98 22.15
CA PRO A 186 -9.58 15.59 23.02
C PRO A 186 -10.09 14.19 22.65
N ASP A 187 -10.56 13.45 23.65
CA ASP A 187 -11.32 12.22 23.42
C ASP A 187 -12.52 12.56 22.55
N VAL A 188 -12.67 11.88 21.42
CA VAL A 188 -13.93 11.91 20.66
C VAL A 188 -14.90 11.07 21.50
N THR A 189 -15.77 11.74 22.23
CA THR A 189 -16.92 11.07 22.86
C THR A 189 -17.80 10.52 21.75
N GLU A 190 -18.07 9.22 21.78
CA GLU A 190 -19.02 8.52 20.92
C GLU A 190 -20.40 9.14 20.99
#